data_9f3f8475bb05d669d0cbacf775f344e6
#
_entry.id   9f3f8475bb05d669d0cbacf775f344e6
#
_cell.length_a   1.000
_cell.length_b   1.000
_cell.length_c   1.000
_cell.angle_alpha   90.00
_cell.angle_beta   90.00
_cell.angle_gamma   90.00
#
_symmetry.space_group_name_H-M   'P 1'
#
loop_
_entity.id
_entity.type
_entity.pdbx_description
1 polymer ?
#
loop_
_entity_poly.entity_id
_entity_poly.type
_entity_poly.pdbx_seq_one_letter_code
_entity_poly.pdbx_strand_id
1 'polypeptide(L)'
;MYKRQLQEKFNFARVPACLTIGIIGIALIISLSTGVNAYIADMERSTLSEYPLQILSSGVDITSFLSSGSSGGTTATGLPTDEDGKKDTSGGVEGMVSVRQLITKMVSGLTSNDLTSLKKYLDSDESTIADDATSIEYSYSVSPQIYRQDPDGSVHQVNPDSTLSMLGLGSSGSGSTSVTSSLMNSMGSNTSVFYQLPANSDLYKSQYEVKAGRWPEKPTECVAVLSKYGTVTDYALYSMGLRDSAELDKMIQQFAQNQNVDVPKDFKTYRYSDFLGRTFKLVNAADRYQYDDAHSTWVDKSDDRAFLQELVANSETMTIVGVVQPRENASAAMLSSGIAYPASLTRHVMDTAAQSRLVQDQLADPQTNVLNSEPFGAEQTAAMDMASLFSIAVSYTHLR
;
A
#
# COMPACT_ATOMS: atom_id res chain seq x y z
N MET A 1 67.04 -14.32 54.92
CA MET A 1 66.63 -13.01 54.33
C MET A 1 66.12 -13.16 52.91
N TYR A 2 66.63 -14.01 52.05
CA TYR A 2 66.27 -14.12 50.62
C TYR A 2 64.81 -14.57 50.35
N LYS A 3 64.24 -15.45 51.13
CA LYS A 3 62.87 -15.95 50.97
C LYS A 3 61.76 -14.88 51.19
N ARG A 4 61.99 -13.91 52.02
CA ARG A 4 61.08 -12.81 52.35
C ARG A 4 61.02 -11.81 51.18
N GLN A 5 62.11 -11.49 50.52
CA GLN A 5 62.16 -10.57 49.40
C GLN A 5 61.51 -11.16 48.12
N LEU A 6 61.60 -12.47 47.94
CA LEU A 6 60.88 -13.15 46.83
C LEU A 6 59.38 -13.16 47.03
N GLN A 7 58.91 -13.32 48.27
CA GLN A 7 57.47 -13.30 48.60
C GLN A 7 56.87 -11.91 48.43
N GLU A 8 57.60 -10.84 48.80
CA GLU A 8 57.12 -9.46 48.57
C GLU A 8 57.02 -9.09 47.10
N LYS A 9 58.00 -9.50 46.26
CA LYS A 9 57.94 -9.30 44.78
C LYS A 9 56.84 -10.09 44.12
N PHE A 10 56.51 -11.30 44.60
CA PHE A 10 55.36 -12.09 44.11
C PHE A 10 54.03 -11.51 44.49
N ASN A 11 53.88 -10.92 45.70
CA ASN A 11 52.67 -10.25 46.11
C ASN A 11 52.46 -8.91 45.38
N PHE A 12 53.56 -8.17 45.06
CA PHE A 12 53.50 -6.92 44.33
C PHE A 12 53.09 -7.13 42.84
N ALA A 13 53.35 -8.27 42.25
CA ALA A 13 52.92 -8.62 40.88
C ALA A 13 51.49 -9.18 40.84
N ARG A 14 50.97 -9.80 41.92
CA ARG A 14 49.64 -10.39 41.97
C ARG A 14 48.51 -9.35 42.06
N VAL A 15 48.74 -8.25 42.83
CA VAL A 15 47.74 -7.20 43.04
C VAL A 15 47.39 -6.48 41.72
N PRO A 16 48.34 -6.02 40.88
CA PRO A 16 47.99 -5.42 39.61
C PRO A 16 47.40 -6.43 38.62
N ALA A 17 47.81 -7.70 38.64
CA ALA A 17 47.23 -8.73 37.81
C ALA A 17 45.76 -9.01 38.13
N CYS A 18 45.38 -9.06 39.41
CA CYS A 18 43.98 -9.20 39.81
C CYS A 18 43.15 -7.95 39.46
N LEU A 19 43.74 -6.77 39.57
CA LEU A 19 43.08 -5.49 39.25
C LEU A 19 42.84 -5.37 37.73
N THR A 20 43.82 -5.76 36.89
CA THR A 20 43.69 -5.74 35.46
C THR A 20 42.63 -6.75 34.94
N ILE A 21 42.57 -7.94 35.54
CA ILE A 21 41.55 -8.94 35.23
C ILE A 21 40.14 -8.41 35.58
N GLY A 22 40.01 -7.73 36.73
CA GLY A 22 38.77 -7.09 37.16
C GLY A 22 38.30 -5.99 36.17
N ILE A 23 39.24 -5.11 35.76
CA ILE A 23 38.95 -4.05 34.78
C ILE A 23 38.53 -4.63 33.43
N ILE A 24 39.25 -5.65 32.93
CA ILE A 24 38.91 -6.33 31.67
C ILE A 24 37.53 -6.99 31.78
N GLY A 25 37.22 -7.64 32.92
CA GLY A 25 35.92 -8.24 33.15
C GLY A 25 34.77 -7.22 33.10
N ILE A 26 34.94 -6.08 33.77
CA ILE A 26 33.96 -4.98 33.75
C ILE A 26 33.81 -4.41 32.31
N ALA A 27 34.93 -4.16 31.63
CA ALA A 27 34.94 -3.64 30.27
C ALA A 27 34.23 -4.59 29.30
N LEU A 28 34.42 -5.91 29.39
CA LEU A 28 33.73 -6.90 28.61
C LEU A 28 32.22 -6.92 28.88
N ILE A 29 31.81 -6.85 30.14
CA ILE A 29 30.39 -6.80 30.53
C ILE A 29 29.73 -5.55 29.96
N ILE A 30 30.37 -4.38 30.09
CA ILE A 30 29.84 -3.11 29.56
C ILE A 30 29.76 -3.17 28.02
N SER A 31 30.81 -3.65 27.36
CA SER A 31 30.83 -3.80 25.90
C SER A 31 29.76 -4.76 25.41
N LEU A 32 29.60 -5.90 26.08
CA LEU A 32 28.55 -6.86 25.74
C LEU A 32 27.15 -6.26 25.95
N SER A 33 26.92 -5.60 27.11
CA SER A 33 25.64 -4.95 27.41
C SER A 33 25.30 -3.86 26.39
N THR A 34 26.27 -3.03 26.00
CA THR A 34 26.10 -1.99 25.00
C THR A 34 25.79 -2.61 23.63
N GLY A 35 26.50 -3.68 23.26
CA GLY A 35 26.27 -4.38 22.00
C GLY A 35 24.90 -5.06 21.92
N VAL A 36 24.47 -5.70 23.02
CA VAL A 36 23.13 -6.31 23.11
C VAL A 36 22.02 -5.26 23.04
N ASN A 37 22.17 -4.14 23.77
CA ASN A 37 21.20 -3.06 23.73
C ASN A 37 21.10 -2.42 22.32
N ALA A 38 22.23 -2.21 21.65
CA ALA A 38 22.25 -1.73 20.28
C ALA A 38 21.58 -2.70 19.31
N TYR A 39 21.83 -4.01 19.46
CA TYR A 39 21.19 -5.05 18.66
C TYR A 39 19.68 -5.10 18.89
N ILE A 40 19.23 -5.03 20.16
CA ILE A 40 17.79 -5.00 20.48
C ILE A 40 17.13 -3.77 19.84
N ALA A 41 17.73 -2.58 19.99
CA ALA A 41 17.19 -1.35 19.43
C ALA A 41 17.12 -1.41 17.88
N ASP A 42 18.10 -2.02 17.21
CA ASP A 42 18.08 -2.20 15.76
C ASP A 42 17.00 -3.21 15.33
N MET A 43 16.85 -4.30 16.08
CA MET A 43 15.81 -5.31 15.86
C MET A 43 14.41 -4.71 16.05
N GLU A 44 14.19 -3.93 17.13
CA GLU A 44 12.93 -3.22 17.39
C GLU A 44 12.59 -2.26 16.25
N ARG A 45 13.55 -1.42 15.82
CA ARG A 45 13.33 -0.49 14.70
C ARG A 45 12.98 -1.21 13.42
N SER A 46 13.66 -2.29 13.09
CA SER A 46 13.37 -3.03 11.86
C SER A 46 11.99 -3.70 11.92
N THR A 47 11.61 -4.24 13.06
CA THR A 47 10.30 -4.88 13.23
C THR A 47 9.16 -3.86 13.22
N LEU A 48 9.30 -2.74 13.93
CA LEU A 48 8.29 -1.68 13.95
C LEU A 48 8.12 -1.00 12.59
N SER A 49 9.18 -0.90 11.79
CA SER A 49 9.09 -0.36 10.43
C SER A 49 8.35 -1.30 9.46
N GLU A 50 8.39 -2.60 9.71
CA GLU A 50 7.67 -3.60 8.90
C GLU A 50 6.18 -3.65 9.26
N TYR A 51 5.83 -3.44 10.53
CA TYR A 51 4.46 -3.53 11.04
C TYR A 51 4.03 -2.21 11.71
N PRO A 52 3.85 -1.12 10.93
CA PRO A 52 3.43 0.15 11.50
C PRO A 52 1.99 0.07 12.02
N LEU A 53 1.69 0.83 13.09
CA LEU A 53 0.33 1.05 13.52
C LEU A 53 -0.41 1.86 12.45
N GLN A 54 -1.52 1.33 11.95
CA GLN A 54 -2.34 1.99 10.94
C GLN A 54 -3.69 2.40 11.51
N ILE A 55 -4.06 3.66 11.30
CA ILE A 55 -5.38 4.20 11.63
C ILE A 55 -6.09 4.51 10.31
N LEU A 56 -7.15 3.76 10.02
CA LEU A 56 -7.92 3.87 8.77
C LEU A 56 -9.14 4.77 9.00
N SER A 57 -9.65 5.38 7.91
CA SER A 57 -10.88 6.18 7.92
C SER A 57 -12.12 5.37 8.30
N SER A 58 -12.14 4.09 7.96
CA SER A 58 -13.18 3.16 8.38
C SER A 58 -12.54 1.92 8.98
N GLY A 59 -12.99 1.51 10.15
CA GLY A 59 -12.58 0.30 10.83
C GLY A 59 -13.71 -0.73 10.79
N VAL A 60 -13.35 -1.98 10.50
CA VAL A 60 -14.20 -3.12 10.82
C VAL A 60 -13.62 -3.75 12.06
N ASP A 61 -14.40 -3.86 13.12
CA ASP A 61 -13.98 -4.62 14.29
C ASP A 61 -13.94 -6.12 13.96
N ILE A 62 -12.80 -6.50 13.35
CA ILE A 62 -12.53 -7.92 13.00
C ILE A 62 -12.49 -8.78 14.26
N THR A 63 -12.16 -8.20 15.42
CA THR A 63 -12.08 -8.93 16.68
C THR A 63 -13.46 -9.36 17.15
N SER A 64 -14.46 -8.49 17.03
CA SER A 64 -15.86 -8.83 17.31
C SER A 64 -16.42 -9.83 16.28
N PHE A 65 -16.00 -9.72 15.01
CA PHE A 65 -16.35 -10.67 13.95
C PHE A 65 -15.70 -12.05 14.18
N LEU A 66 -14.39 -12.10 14.48
CA LEU A 66 -13.70 -13.37 14.79
C LEU A 66 -14.16 -13.95 16.12
N SER A 67 -14.43 -13.14 17.14
CA SER A 67 -14.92 -13.65 18.43
C SER A 67 -16.33 -14.18 18.33
N SER A 68 -17.17 -13.60 17.46
CA SER A 68 -18.49 -14.14 17.16
C SER A 68 -18.46 -15.35 16.19
N GLY A 69 -17.37 -15.55 15.45
CA GLY A 69 -17.17 -16.66 14.53
C GLY A 69 -16.19 -17.75 15.00
N SER A 70 -15.28 -17.41 15.91
CA SER A 70 -14.14 -18.25 16.34
C SER A 70 -14.09 -18.52 17.84
N SER A 71 -15.21 -18.46 18.54
CA SER A 71 -15.32 -19.19 19.81
C SER A 71 -15.42 -20.69 19.52
N GLY A 72 -14.48 -21.18 18.74
CA GLY A 72 -14.36 -22.57 18.33
C GLY A 72 -13.24 -23.27 19.06
N GLY A 73 -13.39 -23.52 20.32
CA GLY A 73 -13.01 -24.83 20.79
C GLY A 73 -13.93 -25.84 20.07
N THR A 74 -13.36 -26.75 19.29
CA THR A 74 -13.91 -27.90 18.61
C THR A 74 -15.22 -28.46 19.23
N THR A 75 -16.35 -27.85 18.96
CA THR A 75 -17.64 -28.49 18.96
C THR A 75 -18.46 -27.94 17.80
N ALA A 76 -18.78 -28.82 16.87
CA ALA A 76 -19.49 -28.57 15.61
C ALA A 76 -20.97 -28.20 15.81
N THR A 77 -21.25 -27.28 16.72
CA THR A 77 -22.59 -26.71 16.92
C THR A 77 -22.43 -25.21 17.00
N GLY A 78 -22.47 -24.56 15.83
CA GLY A 78 -22.37 -23.11 15.69
C GLY A 78 -23.59 -22.38 16.25
N LEU A 79 -23.78 -22.42 17.56
CA LEU A 79 -24.79 -21.66 18.28
C LEU A 79 -24.21 -20.30 18.67
N PRO A 80 -24.89 -19.19 18.39
CA PRO A 80 -24.47 -17.86 18.82
C PRO A 80 -24.48 -17.79 20.36
N THR A 81 -23.51 -17.10 20.95
CA THR A 81 -23.52 -16.68 22.35
C THR A 81 -24.12 -15.30 22.47
N ASP A 82 -24.93 -15.07 23.51
CA ASP A 82 -25.41 -13.73 23.87
C ASP A 82 -24.28 -12.84 24.44
N GLU A 83 -24.57 -11.56 24.70
CA GLU A 83 -23.59 -10.58 25.21
C GLU A 83 -22.96 -10.99 26.56
N ASP A 84 -23.58 -11.91 27.29
CA ASP A 84 -23.09 -12.44 28.57
C ASP A 84 -22.27 -13.73 28.44
N GLY A 85 -21.92 -14.16 27.22
CA GLY A 85 -21.13 -15.37 26.99
C GLY A 85 -21.88 -16.68 27.28
N LYS A 86 -23.20 -16.62 27.53
CA LYS A 86 -24.03 -17.80 27.61
C LYS A 86 -24.36 -18.33 26.23
N LYS A 87 -24.18 -19.62 26.04
CA LYS A 87 -24.67 -20.31 24.83
C LYS A 87 -26.17 -20.03 24.70
N ASP A 88 -26.55 -19.37 23.62
CA ASP A 88 -27.95 -19.29 23.25
C ASP A 88 -28.42 -20.70 22.89
N THR A 89 -28.96 -21.36 23.88
CA THR A 89 -29.57 -22.70 23.78
C THR A 89 -31.02 -22.60 23.29
N SER A 90 -31.46 -21.46 22.78
CA SER A 90 -32.70 -21.37 22.02
C SER A 90 -32.51 -22.13 20.70
N GLY A 91 -32.27 -23.42 20.81
CA GLY A 91 -32.28 -24.39 19.71
C GLY A 91 -33.57 -24.13 18.92
N GLY A 92 -33.42 -24.04 17.60
CA GLY A 92 -34.55 -23.71 16.74
C GLY A 92 -35.79 -24.47 17.17
N VAL A 93 -36.86 -23.71 17.38
CA VAL A 93 -38.18 -24.31 17.62
C VAL A 93 -38.48 -25.17 16.40
N GLU A 94 -38.87 -26.41 16.60
CA GLU A 94 -39.15 -27.33 15.52
C GLU A 94 -40.15 -26.70 14.55
N GLY A 95 -39.73 -26.54 13.28
CA GLY A 95 -40.50 -25.86 12.24
C GLY A 95 -40.21 -24.36 12.08
N MET A 96 -39.25 -23.75 12.81
CA MET A 96 -38.82 -22.38 12.63
C MET A 96 -37.35 -22.30 12.27
N VAL A 97 -37.02 -21.31 11.41
CA VAL A 97 -35.63 -21.00 11.01
C VAL A 97 -35.16 -19.78 11.78
N SER A 98 -34.10 -19.94 12.57
CA SER A 98 -33.45 -18.82 13.23
C SER A 98 -32.53 -18.08 12.24
N VAL A 99 -32.64 -16.74 12.23
CA VAL A 99 -31.85 -15.89 11.32
C VAL A 99 -30.52 -15.52 11.97
N ARG A 100 -29.41 -15.86 11.33
CA ARG A 100 -28.07 -15.45 11.75
C ARG A 100 -27.82 -14.03 11.22
N GLN A 101 -27.72 -13.07 12.13
CA GLN A 101 -27.53 -11.64 11.80
C GLN A 101 -26.07 -11.32 11.43
N LEU A 102 -25.49 -12.01 10.45
CA LEU A 102 -24.11 -11.79 10.03
C LEU A 102 -23.90 -10.42 9.42
N ILE A 103 -24.76 -10.05 8.46
CA ILE A 103 -24.66 -8.78 7.73
C ILE A 103 -25.00 -7.61 8.65
N THR A 104 -26.04 -7.74 9.49
CA THR A 104 -26.43 -6.67 10.43
C THR A 104 -25.29 -6.37 11.42
N LYS A 105 -24.64 -7.40 11.96
CA LYS A 105 -23.50 -7.23 12.87
C LYS A 105 -22.27 -6.68 12.14
N MET A 106 -22.01 -7.08 10.90
CA MET A 106 -20.91 -6.55 10.10
C MET A 106 -21.10 -5.07 9.79
N VAL A 107 -22.32 -4.67 9.40
CA VAL A 107 -22.63 -3.26 9.08
C VAL A 107 -22.70 -2.40 10.35
N SER A 108 -23.22 -2.91 11.46
CA SER A 108 -23.26 -2.18 12.74
C SER A 108 -21.88 -2.05 13.40
N GLY A 109 -20.93 -2.91 13.04
CA GLY A 109 -19.53 -2.82 13.48
C GLY A 109 -18.65 -1.91 12.60
N LEU A 110 -19.20 -1.30 11.54
CA LEU A 110 -18.49 -0.30 10.74
C LEU A 110 -18.45 1.01 11.53
N THR A 111 -17.25 1.38 11.97
CA THR A 111 -16.97 2.67 12.60
C THR A 111 -16.20 3.55 11.64
N SER A 112 -16.55 4.83 11.56
CA SER A 112 -15.77 5.83 10.84
C SER A 112 -14.92 6.63 11.82
N ASN A 113 -13.64 6.79 11.50
CA ASN A 113 -12.70 7.60 12.26
C ASN A 113 -12.63 9.01 11.65
N ASP A 114 -12.68 10.04 12.48
CA ASP A 114 -12.41 11.42 12.04
C ASP A 114 -10.91 11.65 11.93
N LEU A 115 -10.35 11.24 10.78
CA LEU A 115 -8.93 11.42 10.48
C LEU A 115 -8.54 12.88 10.29
N THR A 116 -9.49 13.75 9.96
CA THR A 116 -9.23 15.19 9.80
C THR A 116 -8.91 15.83 11.14
N SER A 117 -9.74 15.59 12.15
CA SER A 117 -9.48 16.06 13.51
C SER A 117 -8.25 15.39 14.12
N LEU A 118 -8.03 14.11 13.86
CA LEU A 118 -6.85 13.40 14.32
C LEU A 118 -5.57 14.01 13.71
N LYS A 119 -5.55 14.25 12.40
CA LYS A 119 -4.39 14.89 11.75
C LYS A 119 -4.13 16.27 12.32
N LYS A 120 -5.17 17.09 12.52
CA LYS A 120 -5.05 18.41 13.11
C LYS A 120 -4.48 18.36 14.52
N TYR A 121 -4.86 17.37 15.33
CA TYR A 121 -4.28 17.14 16.64
C TYR A 121 -2.82 16.72 16.57
N LEU A 122 -2.47 15.74 15.70
CA LEU A 122 -1.11 15.26 15.53
C LEU A 122 -0.13 16.35 15.02
N ASP A 123 -0.64 17.28 14.20
CA ASP A 123 0.15 18.39 13.68
C ASP A 123 0.18 19.61 14.66
N SER A 124 -0.52 19.54 15.79
CA SER A 124 -0.54 20.62 16.78
C SER A 124 0.57 20.47 17.84
N ASP A 125 0.93 21.59 18.47
CA ASP A 125 1.89 21.61 19.60
C ASP A 125 1.37 20.90 20.86
N GLU A 126 0.09 20.51 20.90
CA GLU A 126 -0.51 19.79 22.02
C GLU A 126 -0.23 18.29 21.97
N SER A 127 0.20 17.77 20.82
CA SER A 127 0.47 16.35 20.60
C SER A 127 1.87 15.98 21.10
N THR A 128 1.96 15.04 22.00
CA THR A 128 3.23 14.42 22.45
C THR A 128 3.57 13.14 21.70
N ILE A 129 2.72 12.69 20.77
CA ILE A 129 2.89 11.42 20.05
C ILE A 129 4.14 11.46 19.16
N ALA A 130 4.49 12.63 18.63
CA ALA A 130 5.68 12.79 17.81
C ALA A 130 6.99 12.52 18.58
N ASP A 131 7.00 12.69 19.91
CA ASP A 131 8.17 12.43 20.76
C ASP A 131 8.41 10.92 20.94
N ASP A 132 7.34 10.12 20.90
CA ASP A 132 7.39 8.67 21.10
C ASP A 132 7.35 7.89 19.75
N ALA A 133 7.00 8.54 18.64
CA ALA A 133 6.91 7.93 17.32
C ALA A 133 8.18 8.20 16.50
N THR A 134 8.71 7.15 15.85
CA THR A 134 9.83 7.30 14.90
C THR A 134 9.44 8.10 13.68
N SER A 135 8.20 7.97 13.22
CA SER A 135 7.62 8.72 12.09
C SER A 135 6.09 8.64 12.15
N ILE A 136 5.45 9.73 11.73
CA ILE A 136 4.00 9.79 11.47
C ILE A 136 3.84 9.99 9.97
N GLU A 137 3.25 9.00 9.31
CA GLU A 137 3.06 9.00 7.86
C GLU A 137 1.57 9.19 7.52
N TYR A 138 1.28 10.12 6.64
CA TYR A 138 -0.07 10.36 6.15
C TYR A 138 -0.26 9.74 4.77
N SER A 139 -1.25 8.87 4.64
CA SER A 139 -1.67 8.31 3.35
C SER A 139 -2.94 9.02 2.88
N TYR A 140 -2.93 9.44 1.63
CA TYR A 140 -4.08 10.08 0.99
C TYR A 140 -4.70 9.13 -0.03
N SER A 141 -6.03 9.19 -0.20
CA SER A 141 -6.75 8.40 -1.22
C SER A 141 -6.55 8.97 -2.62
N VAL A 142 -5.29 9.28 -2.95
CA VAL A 142 -4.88 9.82 -4.26
C VAL A 142 -3.94 8.81 -4.91
N SER A 143 -4.35 8.31 -6.08
CA SER A 143 -3.49 7.46 -6.92
C SER A 143 -2.97 8.26 -8.10
N PRO A 144 -1.65 8.49 -8.20
CA PRO A 144 -1.07 9.13 -9.37
C PRO A 144 -1.45 8.39 -10.64
N GLN A 145 -1.92 9.11 -11.67
CA GLN A 145 -2.29 8.52 -12.94
C GLN A 145 -1.05 8.40 -13.81
N ILE A 146 -0.47 7.21 -13.85
CA ILE A 146 0.80 6.94 -14.54
C ILE A 146 0.51 6.13 -15.79
N TYR A 147 1.02 6.61 -16.91
CA TYR A 147 0.88 5.97 -18.22
C TYR A 147 2.25 5.62 -18.77
N ARG A 148 2.32 4.51 -19.49
CA ARG A 148 3.43 4.20 -20.37
C ARG A 148 3.03 4.51 -21.81
N GLN A 149 3.91 5.16 -22.55
CA GLN A 149 3.78 5.39 -23.98
C GLN A 149 4.75 4.45 -24.70
N ASP A 150 4.22 3.65 -25.60
CA ASP A 150 5.02 2.75 -26.43
C ASP A 150 5.54 3.47 -27.70
N PRO A 151 6.59 2.93 -28.34
CA PRO A 151 7.18 3.55 -29.53
C PRO A 151 6.22 3.70 -30.73
N ASP A 152 5.16 2.91 -30.79
CA ASP A 152 4.08 2.99 -31.79
C ASP A 152 3.04 4.08 -31.49
N GLY A 153 3.21 4.80 -30.36
CA GLY A 153 2.30 5.84 -29.90
C GLY A 153 1.11 5.31 -29.09
N SER A 154 1.01 4.01 -28.88
CA SER A 154 0.00 3.46 -27.96
C SER A 154 0.28 3.86 -26.52
N VAL A 155 -0.78 4.06 -25.74
CA VAL A 155 -0.68 4.43 -24.33
C VAL A 155 -1.37 3.40 -23.47
N HIS A 156 -0.68 3.00 -22.37
CA HIS A 156 -1.18 2.03 -21.40
C HIS A 156 -1.14 2.65 -20.02
N GLN A 157 -2.25 2.63 -19.31
CA GLN A 157 -2.28 3.04 -17.92
C GLN A 157 -1.63 1.94 -17.07
N VAL A 158 -0.58 2.30 -16.33
CA VAL A 158 0.18 1.38 -15.47
C VAL A 158 -0.03 1.65 -13.98
N ASN A 159 -0.67 2.78 -13.64
CA ASN A 159 -1.13 3.09 -12.29
C ASN A 159 -2.31 4.09 -12.34
N PRO A 160 -3.41 3.89 -11.63
CA PRO A 160 -3.82 2.60 -11.03
C PRO A 160 -4.02 1.56 -12.12
N ASP A 161 -3.64 0.34 -11.78
CA ASP A 161 -3.73 -0.73 -12.76
C ASP A 161 -5.15 -1.30 -12.82
N SER A 162 -5.71 -1.32 -14.01
CA SER A 162 -7.01 -1.93 -14.30
C SER A 162 -6.91 -3.37 -14.82
N THR A 163 -5.72 -3.80 -15.23
CA THR A 163 -5.49 -5.07 -15.91
C THR A 163 -5.77 -6.26 -14.99
N LEU A 164 -5.23 -6.21 -13.77
CA LEU A 164 -5.47 -7.24 -12.76
C LEU A 164 -6.89 -7.18 -12.16
N SER A 165 -7.54 -6.02 -12.24
CA SER A 165 -8.92 -5.91 -11.79
C SER A 165 -9.90 -6.66 -12.70
N MET A 166 -9.61 -6.75 -13.99
CA MET A 166 -10.40 -7.58 -14.93
C MET A 166 -10.31 -9.07 -14.60
N LEU A 167 -9.23 -9.51 -13.97
CA LEU A 167 -9.05 -10.86 -13.44
C LEU A 167 -9.63 -11.07 -12.04
N GLY A 168 -10.27 -10.06 -11.44
CA GLY A 168 -10.75 -10.09 -10.07
C GLY A 168 -9.65 -10.02 -9.00
N LEU A 169 -8.41 -9.73 -9.41
CA LEU A 169 -7.24 -9.69 -8.54
C LEU A 169 -6.75 -8.26 -8.23
N GLY A 170 -7.32 -7.24 -8.87
CA GLY A 170 -6.92 -5.85 -8.71
C GLY A 170 -7.67 -5.11 -7.60
N SER A 171 -7.01 -4.20 -6.93
CA SER A 171 -7.63 -3.23 -6.02
C SER A 171 -8.24 -2.10 -6.84
N SER A 172 -9.21 -2.39 -7.71
CA SER A 172 -9.70 -1.39 -8.62
C SER A 172 -10.90 -0.65 -8.10
N GLY A 173 -10.79 0.62 -8.24
CA GLY A 173 -11.90 1.52 -8.43
C GLY A 173 -12.55 2.04 -7.15
N SER A 174 -13.01 3.24 -7.27
CA SER A 174 -13.76 4.10 -6.37
C SER A 174 -15.01 3.50 -5.68
N GLY A 175 -15.13 2.18 -5.61
CA GLY A 175 -16.26 1.49 -4.98
C GLY A 175 -15.88 0.22 -4.21
N SER A 176 -14.63 -0.23 -4.26
CA SER A 176 -14.19 -1.35 -3.43
C SER A 176 -13.97 -0.84 -2.02
N THR A 177 -14.81 -1.30 -1.11
CA THR A 177 -14.71 -0.99 0.32
C THR A 177 -13.27 -1.22 0.78
N SER A 178 -12.72 -0.24 1.50
CA SER A 178 -11.35 -0.24 2.06
C SER A 178 -10.99 -1.53 2.83
N VAL A 179 -11.98 -2.31 3.19
CA VAL A 179 -11.88 -3.61 3.87
C VAL A 179 -11.31 -4.70 2.97
N THR A 180 -11.75 -4.79 1.71
CA THR A 180 -11.27 -5.83 0.79
C THR A 180 -9.83 -5.55 0.36
N SER A 181 -9.51 -4.28 0.07
CA SER A 181 -8.13 -3.89 -0.24
C SER A 181 -7.21 -4.02 0.98
N SER A 182 -7.67 -3.71 2.19
CA SER A 182 -6.90 -3.92 3.42
C SER A 182 -6.66 -5.41 3.71
N LEU A 183 -7.66 -6.25 3.45
CA LEU A 183 -7.53 -7.69 3.63
C LEU A 183 -6.57 -8.31 2.61
N MET A 184 -6.65 -7.90 1.35
CA MET A 184 -5.73 -8.31 0.28
C MET A 184 -4.30 -7.85 0.58
N ASN A 185 -4.13 -6.61 1.06
CA ASN A 185 -2.83 -6.07 1.45
C ASN A 185 -2.25 -6.81 2.67
N SER A 186 -3.07 -7.17 3.65
CA SER A 186 -2.64 -7.96 4.82
C SER A 186 -2.29 -9.41 4.48
N MET A 187 -2.80 -9.95 3.37
CA MET A 187 -2.41 -11.26 2.83
C MET A 187 -1.11 -11.22 2.00
N GLY A 188 -0.43 -10.07 1.93
CA GLY A 188 0.85 -9.92 1.23
C GLY A 188 0.73 -9.87 -0.31
N SER A 189 -0.49 -9.79 -0.83
CA SER A 189 -0.75 -9.66 -2.27
C SER A 189 -0.77 -8.19 -2.67
N ASN A 190 0.36 -7.48 -2.55
CA ASN A 190 0.47 -6.15 -3.13
C ASN A 190 0.56 -6.28 -4.65
N THR A 191 -0.59 -6.21 -5.32
CA THR A 191 -0.71 -6.33 -6.79
C THR A 191 -0.33 -5.04 -7.51
N SER A 192 -0.15 -3.94 -6.77
CA SER A 192 0.25 -2.66 -7.34
C SER A 192 1.75 -2.63 -7.62
N VAL A 193 2.12 -2.38 -8.89
CA VAL A 193 3.53 -2.20 -9.27
C VAL A 193 4.09 -0.91 -8.74
N PHE A 194 3.28 0.16 -8.71
CA PHE A 194 3.68 1.49 -8.22
C PHE A 194 3.17 1.70 -6.80
N TYR A 195 4.04 2.20 -5.93
CA TYR A 195 3.67 2.55 -4.57
C TYR A 195 4.51 3.71 -4.03
N GLN A 196 4.00 4.36 -3.00
CA GLN A 196 4.65 5.49 -2.36
C GLN A 196 5.71 5.03 -1.37
N LEU A 197 6.90 5.65 -1.42
CA LEU A 197 7.90 5.56 -0.36
C LEU A 197 7.43 6.31 0.88
N PRO A 198 7.76 5.84 2.10
CA PRO A 198 7.60 6.63 3.29
C PRO A 198 8.26 8.00 3.16
N ALA A 199 7.65 9.03 3.75
CA ALA A 199 8.21 10.38 3.71
C ALA A 199 9.54 10.45 4.47
N ASN A 200 9.64 9.73 5.59
CA ASN A 200 10.88 9.61 6.34
C ASN A 200 11.82 8.57 5.71
N SER A 201 12.86 9.05 5.03
CA SER A 201 13.81 8.18 4.35
C SER A 201 14.67 7.30 5.26
N ASP A 202 14.78 7.63 6.56
CA ASP A 202 15.58 6.87 7.51
C ASP A 202 14.95 5.52 7.86
N LEU A 203 13.63 5.38 7.62
CA LEU A 203 12.92 4.13 7.81
C LEU A 203 13.38 3.02 6.87
N TYR A 204 13.83 3.36 5.66
CA TYR A 204 14.15 2.36 4.64
C TYR A 204 15.57 2.43 4.08
N LYS A 205 16.20 3.62 3.96
CA LYS A 205 17.51 3.74 3.29
C LYS A 205 18.61 2.88 3.93
N SER A 206 18.56 2.71 5.25
CA SER A 206 19.52 1.87 5.97
C SER A 206 19.41 0.39 5.63
N GLN A 207 18.21 -0.08 5.26
CA GLN A 207 17.90 -1.48 4.96
C GLN A 207 18.26 -1.86 3.51
N TYR A 208 18.46 -0.87 2.62
CA TYR A 208 18.64 -1.08 1.18
C TYR A 208 20.01 -0.64 0.71
N GLU A 209 20.48 -1.30 -0.35
CA GLU A 209 21.68 -0.94 -1.11
C GLU A 209 21.26 -0.46 -2.50
N VAL A 210 21.87 0.65 -2.95
CA VAL A 210 21.69 1.15 -4.32
C VAL A 210 22.59 0.33 -5.24
N LYS A 211 21.99 -0.50 -6.09
CA LYS A 211 22.71 -1.35 -7.06
C LYS A 211 23.10 -0.58 -8.31
N ALA A 212 22.30 0.43 -8.70
CA ALA A 212 22.63 1.34 -9.80
C ALA A 212 21.85 2.64 -9.65
N GLY A 213 22.42 3.76 -10.13
CA GLY A 213 21.80 5.08 -10.05
C GLY A 213 21.79 5.67 -8.65
N ARG A 214 20.66 6.25 -8.23
CA ARG A 214 20.50 6.90 -6.93
C ARG A 214 19.05 6.83 -6.44
N TRP A 215 18.80 7.25 -5.21
CA TRP A 215 17.45 7.46 -4.69
C TRP A 215 16.79 8.66 -5.38
N PRO A 216 15.42 8.69 -5.47
CA PRO A 216 14.68 9.83 -5.98
C PRO A 216 14.92 11.08 -5.13
N GLU A 217 15.07 12.24 -5.79
CA GLU A 217 15.22 13.55 -5.17
C GLU A 217 14.09 14.50 -5.58
N LYS A 218 13.49 14.26 -6.76
CA LYS A 218 12.41 15.06 -7.32
C LYS A 218 11.09 14.29 -7.29
N PRO A 219 9.94 14.98 -7.25
CA PRO A 219 8.61 14.33 -7.30
C PRO A 219 8.45 13.38 -8.50
N THR A 220 8.97 13.76 -9.67
CA THR A 220 8.87 13.00 -10.92
C THR A 220 9.96 11.95 -11.10
N GLU A 221 10.67 11.58 -10.05
CA GLU A 221 11.66 10.49 -10.06
C GLU A 221 11.12 9.28 -9.30
N CYS A 222 11.47 8.10 -9.75
CA CYS A 222 11.12 6.85 -9.08
C CYS A 222 12.30 5.89 -9.05
N VAL A 223 12.19 4.83 -8.28
CA VAL A 223 13.21 3.82 -8.08
C VAL A 223 12.62 2.43 -8.26
N ALA A 224 13.34 1.55 -8.96
CA ALA A 224 12.99 0.14 -9.03
C ALA A 224 13.49 -0.56 -7.77
N VAL A 225 12.60 -1.21 -7.06
CA VAL A 225 12.90 -1.97 -5.84
C VAL A 225 12.89 -3.46 -6.18
N LEU A 226 14.00 -4.11 -5.94
CA LEU A 226 14.16 -5.55 -6.14
C LEU A 226 13.80 -6.29 -4.84
N SER A 227 13.41 -7.55 -4.98
CA SER A 227 13.29 -8.45 -3.83
C SER A 227 14.66 -8.73 -3.21
N LYS A 228 14.69 -9.37 -2.04
CA LYS A 228 15.94 -9.81 -1.39
C LYS A 228 16.80 -10.70 -2.32
N TYR A 229 16.18 -11.42 -3.23
CA TYR A 229 16.84 -12.30 -4.18
C TYR A 229 17.22 -11.63 -5.51
N GLY A 230 17.07 -10.30 -5.60
CA GLY A 230 17.36 -9.55 -6.81
C GLY A 230 16.34 -9.76 -7.94
N THR A 231 15.11 -10.15 -7.60
CA THR A 231 14.04 -10.40 -8.57
C THR A 231 12.99 -9.29 -8.55
N VAL A 232 12.29 -9.15 -9.66
CA VAL A 232 11.04 -8.37 -9.80
C VAL A 232 9.96 -9.27 -10.38
N THR A 233 8.71 -8.90 -10.22
CA THR A 233 7.60 -9.61 -10.86
C THR A 233 7.64 -9.39 -12.37
N ASP A 234 7.21 -10.37 -13.15
CA ASP A 234 7.02 -10.23 -14.60
C ASP A 234 6.03 -9.11 -14.94
N TYR A 235 5.02 -8.92 -14.10
CA TYR A 235 4.07 -7.83 -14.22
C TYR A 235 4.74 -6.45 -14.15
N ALA A 236 5.72 -6.25 -13.27
CA ALA A 236 6.52 -5.02 -13.24
C ALA A 236 7.33 -4.83 -14.54
N LEU A 237 7.80 -5.92 -15.17
CA LEU A 237 8.51 -5.84 -16.45
C LEU A 237 7.58 -5.41 -17.60
N TYR A 238 6.34 -5.89 -17.62
CA TYR A 238 5.31 -5.41 -18.56
C TYR A 238 5.00 -3.93 -18.34
N SER A 239 4.81 -3.52 -17.09
CA SER A 239 4.55 -2.11 -16.74
C SER A 239 5.70 -1.17 -17.13
N MET A 240 6.95 -1.64 -17.05
CA MET A 240 8.14 -0.87 -17.46
C MET A 240 8.41 -0.91 -18.98
N GLY A 241 7.65 -1.68 -19.76
CA GLY A 241 7.93 -1.87 -21.19
C GLY A 241 9.22 -2.65 -21.46
N LEU A 242 9.69 -3.45 -20.51
CA LEU A 242 10.79 -4.41 -20.69
C LEU A 242 10.29 -5.72 -21.33
N ARG A 243 9.00 -5.99 -21.21
CA ARG A 243 8.26 -7.02 -21.94
C ARG A 243 7.12 -6.37 -22.73
N ASP A 244 6.72 -7.03 -23.82
CA ASP A 244 5.66 -6.57 -24.69
C ASP A 244 4.29 -6.73 -23.99
N SER A 245 3.58 -5.62 -23.79
CA SER A 245 2.24 -5.64 -23.20
C SER A 245 1.21 -6.41 -24.02
N ALA A 246 1.40 -6.52 -25.35
CA ALA A 246 0.51 -7.31 -26.20
C ALA A 246 0.50 -8.80 -25.81
N GLU A 247 1.62 -9.32 -25.25
CA GLU A 247 1.64 -10.69 -24.69
C GLU A 247 0.71 -10.81 -23.48
N LEU A 248 0.73 -9.82 -22.59
CA LEU A 248 -0.13 -9.79 -21.39
C LEU A 248 -1.59 -9.66 -21.79
N ASP A 249 -1.91 -8.73 -22.69
CA ASP A 249 -3.28 -8.52 -23.19
C ASP A 249 -3.84 -9.79 -23.84
N LYS A 250 -3.01 -10.49 -24.63
CA LYS A 250 -3.38 -11.78 -25.22
C LYS A 250 -3.69 -12.83 -24.15
N MET A 251 -2.85 -12.96 -23.12
CA MET A 251 -3.08 -13.91 -22.03
C MET A 251 -4.38 -13.61 -21.29
N ILE A 252 -4.68 -12.34 -21.02
CA ILE A 252 -5.91 -11.91 -20.37
C ILE A 252 -7.12 -12.20 -21.22
N GLN A 253 -7.07 -11.91 -22.52
CA GLN A 253 -8.17 -12.22 -23.47
C GLN A 253 -8.44 -13.72 -23.54
N GLN A 254 -7.38 -14.54 -23.64
CA GLN A 254 -7.52 -16.00 -23.66
C GLN A 254 -8.15 -16.52 -22.37
N PHE A 255 -7.75 -15.98 -21.21
CA PHE A 255 -8.34 -16.31 -19.93
C PHE A 255 -9.82 -15.92 -19.85
N ALA A 256 -10.16 -14.70 -20.25
CA ALA A 256 -11.54 -14.20 -20.25
C ALA A 256 -12.47 -15.01 -21.18
N GLN A 257 -11.92 -15.59 -22.25
CA GLN A 257 -12.63 -16.44 -23.21
C GLN A 257 -12.62 -17.92 -22.83
N ASN A 258 -12.11 -18.29 -21.63
CA ASN A 258 -11.93 -19.68 -21.20
C ASN A 258 -11.11 -20.52 -22.20
N GLN A 259 -10.15 -19.92 -22.88
CA GLN A 259 -9.22 -20.60 -23.79
C GLN A 259 -7.95 -21.04 -23.05
N ASN A 260 -7.18 -21.94 -23.66
CA ASN A 260 -5.85 -22.26 -23.14
C ASN A 260 -4.96 -21.01 -23.24
N VAL A 261 -4.38 -20.61 -22.10
CA VAL A 261 -3.51 -19.44 -22.05
C VAL A 261 -2.10 -19.80 -22.51
N ASP A 262 -1.63 -19.11 -23.56
CA ASP A 262 -0.25 -19.24 -24.04
C ASP A 262 0.70 -18.49 -23.10
N VAL A 263 1.33 -19.21 -22.17
CA VAL A 263 2.30 -18.61 -21.23
C VAL A 263 3.67 -18.54 -21.90
N PRO A 264 4.32 -17.36 -21.92
CA PRO A 264 5.69 -17.23 -22.40
C PRO A 264 6.66 -18.13 -21.63
N LYS A 265 7.55 -18.81 -22.34
CA LYS A 265 8.52 -19.75 -21.74
C LYS A 265 9.91 -19.15 -21.60
N ASP A 266 10.16 -17.98 -22.16
CA ASP A 266 11.43 -17.29 -22.17
C ASP A 266 11.52 -16.29 -21.03
N PHE A 267 12.20 -16.64 -19.99
CA PHE A 267 12.56 -15.74 -18.89
C PHE A 267 13.96 -15.18 -19.12
N LYS A 268 14.03 -13.97 -19.68
CA LYS A 268 15.30 -13.25 -19.87
C LYS A 268 15.77 -12.69 -18.52
N THR A 269 17.09 -12.62 -18.34
CA THR A 269 17.70 -11.84 -17.27
C THR A 269 17.96 -10.43 -17.76
N TYR A 270 17.74 -9.44 -16.89
CA TYR A 270 17.90 -8.02 -17.18
C TYR A 270 19.06 -7.46 -16.36
N ARG A 271 19.77 -6.49 -16.91
CA ARG A 271 20.82 -5.75 -16.20
C ARG A 271 20.17 -4.59 -15.44
N TYR A 272 20.80 -4.13 -14.36
CA TYR A 272 20.33 -2.94 -13.65
C TYR A 272 20.24 -1.71 -14.55
N SER A 273 21.14 -1.59 -15.54
CA SER A 273 21.10 -0.53 -16.55
C SER A 273 19.84 -0.51 -17.40
N ASP A 274 19.16 -1.65 -17.58
CA ASP A 274 17.97 -1.76 -18.42
C ASP A 274 16.74 -1.11 -17.73
N PHE A 275 16.81 -0.95 -16.42
CA PHE A 275 15.78 -0.25 -15.61
C PHE A 275 16.01 1.24 -15.58
N LEU A 276 17.28 1.71 -15.60
CA LEU A 276 17.62 3.12 -15.49
C LEU A 276 17.16 3.90 -16.72
N GLY A 277 16.64 5.10 -16.50
CA GLY A 277 16.19 5.98 -17.57
C GLY A 277 14.87 5.56 -18.22
N ARG A 278 14.19 4.51 -17.73
CA ARG A 278 12.83 4.21 -18.16
C ARG A 278 11.89 5.33 -17.74
N THR A 279 11.05 5.73 -18.65
CA THR A 279 10.16 6.88 -18.48
C THR A 279 8.70 6.48 -18.52
N PHE A 280 7.92 7.22 -17.75
CA PHE A 280 6.47 7.15 -17.72
C PHE A 280 5.90 8.56 -17.88
N LYS A 281 4.62 8.65 -18.12
CA LYS A 281 3.89 9.90 -18.20
C LYS A 281 2.96 10.04 -17.01
N LEU A 282 3.06 11.16 -16.32
CA LEU A 282 2.22 11.49 -15.17
C LEU A 282 1.11 12.42 -15.65
N VAL A 283 -0.12 11.93 -15.64
CA VAL A 283 -1.32 12.66 -16.04
C VAL A 283 -2.04 13.16 -14.80
N ASN A 284 -2.48 14.41 -14.79
CA ASN A 284 -3.39 14.86 -13.75
C ASN A 284 -4.80 14.25 -14.02
N ALA A 285 -5.41 13.65 -13.01
CA ALA A 285 -6.73 13.01 -13.16
C ALA A 285 -7.80 13.99 -13.67
N ALA A 286 -7.72 15.26 -13.28
CA ALA A 286 -8.65 16.29 -13.72
C ALA A 286 -8.56 16.58 -15.23
N ASP A 287 -7.38 16.40 -15.83
CA ASP A 287 -7.15 16.72 -17.26
C ASP A 287 -7.79 15.70 -18.21
N ARG A 288 -8.29 14.56 -17.67
CA ARG A 288 -9.08 13.60 -18.44
C ARG A 288 -10.49 14.07 -18.72
N TYR A 289 -10.94 15.12 -18.05
CA TYR A 289 -12.27 15.69 -18.21
C TYR A 289 -12.21 16.95 -19.05
N GLN A 290 -13.18 17.10 -19.93
CA GLN A 290 -13.36 18.30 -20.75
C GLN A 290 -14.70 18.95 -20.43
N TYR A 291 -14.69 20.27 -20.23
CA TYR A 291 -15.93 20.99 -19.99
C TYR A 291 -16.71 21.19 -21.27
N ASP A 292 -17.97 20.80 -21.30
CA ASP A 292 -18.93 21.04 -22.38
C ASP A 292 -19.73 22.29 -22.07
N ASP A 293 -19.40 23.39 -22.74
CA ASP A 293 -20.07 24.70 -22.56
C ASP A 293 -21.54 24.65 -23.01
N ALA A 294 -21.92 23.76 -23.93
CA ALA A 294 -23.29 23.65 -24.43
C ALA A 294 -24.24 23.04 -23.40
N HIS A 295 -23.74 22.10 -22.61
CA HIS A 295 -24.52 21.38 -21.58
C HIS A 295 -24.10 21.77 -20.16
N SER A 296 -23.11 22.66 -20.01
CA SER A 296 -22.58 23.11 -18.69
C SER A 296 -22.19 21.92 -17.79
N THR A 297 -21.54 20.93 -18.36
CA THR A 297 -21.14 19.71 -17.64
C THR A 297 -19.73 19.28 -18.00
N TRP A 298 -19.10 18.51 -17.12
CA TRP A 298 -17.79 17.88 -17.35
C TRP A 298 -17.98 16.51 -18.00
N VAL A 299 -17.28 16.26 -19.09
CA VAL A 299 -17.32 15.00 -19.86
C VAL A 299 -16.02 14.25 -19.66
N ASP A 300 -16.09 13.00 -19.20
CA ASP A 300 -14.93 12.11 -19.13
C ASP A 300 -14.49 11.72 -20.55
N LYS A 301 -13.23 11.98 -20.88
CA LYS A 301 -12.58 11.67 -22.16
C LYS A 301 -11.61 10.48 -22.06
N SER A 302 -11.66 9.72 -20.97
CA SER A 302 -10.75 8.58 -20.76
C SER A 302 -10.88 7.49 -21.81
N ASP A 303 -12.05 7.36 -22.45
CA ASP A 303 -12.32 6.40 -23.51
C ASP A 303 -11.98 6.94 -24.92
N ASP A 304 -11.73 8.25 -25.07
CA ASP A 304 -11.31 8.86 -26.31
C ASP A 304 -9.81 8.64 -26.52
N ARG A 305 -9.49 7.63 -27.35
CA ARG A 305 -8.11 7.20 -27.57
C ARG A 305 -7.23 8.31 -28.15
N ALA A 306 -7.75 9.14 -29.08
CA ALA A 306 -6.96 10.21 -29.67
C ALA A 306 -6.66 11.32 -28.66
N PHE A 307 -7.67 11.71 -27.88
CA PHE A 307 -7.52 12.67 -26.79
C PHE A 307 -6.53 12.17 -25.75
N LEU A 308 -6.65 10.91 -25.33
CA LEU A 308 -5.77 10.34 -24.31
C LEU A 308 -4.30 10.26 -24.79
N GLN A 309 -4.06 9.92 -26.07
CA GLN A 309 -2.71 9.90 -26.63
C GLN A 309 -2.08 11.31 -26.63
N GLU A 310 -2.82 12.33 -27.01
CA GLU A 310 -2.35 13.71 -26.97
C GLU A 310 -2.10 14.19 -25.55
N LEU A 311 -3.02 13.92 -24.62
CA LEU A 311 -2.90 14.26 -23.22
C LEU A 311 -1.65 13.63 -22.61
N VAL A 312 -1.43 12.34 -22.81
CA VAL A 312 -0.29 11.60 -22.28
C VAL A 312 1.02 12.10 -22.91
N ALA A 313 1.05 12.36 -24.22
CA ALA A 313 2.26 12.87 -24.89
C ALA A 313 2.73 14.22 -24.28
N ASN A 314 1.78 15.08 -23.92
CA ASN A 314 2.05 16.42 -23.37
C ASN A 314 2.23 16.44 -21.84
N SER A 315 1.99 15.32 -21.16
CA SER A 315 2.08 15.23 -19.70
C SER A 315 3.51 15.15 -19.18
N GLU A 316 3.68 15.39 -17.88
CA GLU A 316 4.98 15.34 -17.20
C GLU A 316 5.64 13.97 -17.35
N THR A 317 6.95 13.98 -17.42
CA THR A 317 7.73 12.75 -17.54
C THR A 317 8.28 12.35 -16.19
N MET A 318 7.96 11.13 -15.77
CA MET A 318 8.51 10.46 -14.59
C MET A 318 9.59 9.46 -15.03
N THR A 319 10.70 9.38 -14.29
CA THR A 319 11.87 8.58 -14.71
C THR A 319 12.38 7.70 -13.58
N ILE A 320 12.75 6.45 -13.90
CA ILE A 320 13.48 5.57 -12.99
C ILE A 320 14.93 6.02 -12.89
N VAL A 321 15.34 6.53 -11.72
CA VAL A 321 16.68 7.07 -11.48
C VAL A 321 17.58 6.13 -10.70
N GLY A 322 17.04 5.03 -10.16
CA GLY A 322 17.81 4.08 -9.38
C GLY A 322 17.22 2.68 -9.34
N VAL A 323 18.06 1.74 -8.96
CA VAL A 323 17.69 0.35 -8.67
C VAL A 323 18.22 0.03 -7.29
N VAL A 324 17.36 -0.40 -6.39
CA VAL A 324 17.70 -0.71 -4.99
C VAL A 324 17.30 -2.13 -4.64
N GLN A 325 18.04 -2.71 -3.72
CA GLN A 325 17.84 -4.08 -3.23
C GLN A 325 18.04 -4.12 -1.73
N PRO A 326 17.25 -4.91 -0.97
CA PRO A 326 17.51 -5.14 0.45
C PRO A 326 18.94 -5.66 0.66
N ARG A 327 19.60 -5.18 1.71
CA ARG A 327 20.93 -5.71 2.12
C ARG A 327 20.82 -7.16 2.54
N GLU A 328 21.85 -7.94 2.36
CA GLU A 328 21.86 -9.37 2.73
C GLU A 328 21.56 -9.61 4.20
N ASN A 329 22.05 -8.71 5.07
CA ASN A 329 21.88 -8.75 6.52
C ASN A 329 20.61 -8.03 7.01
N ALA A 330 19.79 -7.48 6.13
CA ALA A 330 18.53 -6.89 6.55
C ALA A 330 17.59 -7.99 7.07
N SER A 331 17.15 -7.85 8.31
CA SER A 331 16.23 -8.79 8.97
C SER A 331 14.83 -8.73 8.38
N ALA A 332 14.44 -7.54 7.90
CA ALA A 332 13.16 -7.26 7.26
C ALA A 332 13.37 -6.32 6.06
N ALA A 333 12.50 -6.40 5.07
CA ALA A 333 12.50 -5.54 3.90
C ALA A 333 11.17 -4.77 3.88
N MET A 334 11.22 -3.50 4.31
CA MET A 334 10.02 -2.66 4.43
C MET A 334 9.34 -2.40 3.08
N LEU A 335 10.12 -2.27 2.01
CA LEU A 335 9.61 -1.94 0.68
C LEU A 335 9.30 -3.22 -0.11
N SER A 336 8.14 -3.24 -0.74
CA SER A 336 7.76 -4.31 -1.68
C SER A 336 8.56 -4.22 -2.98
N SER A 337 8.74 -5.35 -3.68
CA SER A 337 9.31 -5.35 -5.02
C SER A 337 8.38 -4.64 -6.02
N GLY A 338 8.91 -3.71 -6.82
CA GLY A 338 8.12 -2.91 -7.77
C GLY A 338 8.79 -1.58 -8.10
N ILE A 339 7.98 -0.56 -8.33
CA ILE A 339 8.43 0.81 -8.63
C ILE A 339 7.94 1.73 -7.52
N ALA A 340 8.88 2.32 -6.80
CA ALA A 340 8.56 3.21 -5.69
C ALA A 340 8.79 4.67 -6.08
N TYR A 341 7.83 5.54 -5.73
CA TYR A 341 7.91 6.99 -5.94
C TYR A 341 7.91 7.72 -4.60
N PRO A 342 8.52 8.91 -4.50
CA PRO A 342 8.59 9.65 -3.24
C PRO A 342 7.22 10.21 -2.83
N ALA A 343 7.00 10.40 -1.54
CA ALA A 343 5.78 11.01 -1.00
C ALA A 343 5.53 12.44 -1.56
N SER A 344 6.57 13.12 -2.02
CA SER A 344 6.46 14.40 -2.70
C SER A 344 5.70 14.33 -4.04
N LEU A 345 5.67 13.16 -4.71
CA LEU A 345 4.85 12.98 -5.92
C LEU A 345 3.36 13.10 -5.61
N THR A 346 2.88 12.47 -4.54
CA THR A 346 1.47 12.56 -4.14
C THR A 346 1.06 14.01 -3.86
N ARG A 347 1.92 14.76 -3.15
CA ARG A 347 1.70 16.21 -2.93
C ARG A 347 1.67 16.97 -4.23
N HIS A 348 2.65 16.75 -5.12
CA HIS A 348 2.72 17.38 -6.43
C HIS A 348 1.45 17.16 -7.26
N VAL A 349 0.95 15.92 -7.30
CA VAL A 349 -0.31 15.57 -7.97
C VAL A 349 -1.49 16.30 -7.35
N MET A 350 -1.57 16.36 -6.01
CA MET A 350 -2.64 17.08 -5.31
C MET A 350 -2.59 18.59 -5.59
N ASP A 351 -1.41 19.19 -5.51
CA ASP A 351 -1.22 20.62 -5.74
C ASP A 351 -1.56 21.00 -7.20
N THR A 352 -1.17 20.16 -8.15
CA THR A 352 -1.49 20.33 -9.57
C THR A 352 -2.99 20.19 -9.82
N ALA A 353 -3.62 19.14 -9.21
CA ALA A 353 -5.05 18.93 -9.33
C ALA A 353 -5.85 20.11 -8.73
N ALA A 354 -5.41 20.64 -7.59
CA ALA A 354 -6.07 21.78 -6.94
C ALA A 354 -6.10 23.05 -7.82
N GLN A 355 -5.19 23.17 -8.79
CA GLN A 355 -5.16 24.30 -9.72
C GLN A 355 -6.08 24.10 -10.94
N SER A 356 -6.59 22.90 -11.17
CA SER A 356 -7.46 22.61 -12.29
C SER A 356 -8.85 23.25 -12.12
N ARG A 357 -9.46 23.69 -13.25
CA ARG A 357 -10.81 24.25 -13.24
C ARG A 357 -11.84 23.27 -12.66
N LEU A 358 -11.74 21.99 -13.00
CA LEU A 358 -12.64 20.94 -12.47
C LEU A 358 -12.67 20.94 -10.95
N VAL A 359 -11.49 20.92 -10.32
CA VAL A 359 -11.39 20.92 -8.85
C VAL A 359 -11.85 22.24 -8.25
N GLN A 360 -11.54 23.37 -8.90
CA GLN A 360 -12.01 24.68 -8.45
C GLN A 360 -13.54 24.78 -8.52
N ASP A 361 -14.15 24.29 -9.60
CA ASP A 361 -15.62 24.23 -9.74
C ASP A 361 -16.23 23.34 -8.62
N GLN A 362 -15.62 22.20 -8.30
CA GLN A 362 -16.08 21.34 -7.23
C GLN A 362 -15.92 21.97 -5.83
N LEU A 363 -14.83 22.70 -5.60
CA LEU A 363 -14.63 23.40 -4.33
C LEU A 363 -15.57 24.59 -4.15
N ALA A 364 -16.03 25.21 -5.24
CA ALA A 364 -17.00 26.29 -5.23
C ALA A 364 -18.42 25.79 -4.87
N ASP A 365 -18.74 24.53 -5.24
CA ASP A 365 -19.99 23.86 -4.85
C ASP A 365 -19.70 22.50 -4.19
N PRO A 366 -19.38 22.47 -2.90
CA PRO A 366 -19.00 21.25 -2.21
C PRO A 366 -20.19 20.32 -1.90
N GLN A 367 -21.41 20.73 -2.15
CA GLN A 367 -22.61 19.93 -1.89
C GLN A 367 -23.07 19.14 -3.12
N THR A 368 -22.65 19.56 -4.31
CA THR A 368 -23.07 18.98 -5.58
C THR A 368 -21.85 18.37 -6.27
N ASN A 369 -21.98 17.16 -6.80
CA ASN A 369 -20.94 16.56 -7.64
C ASN A 369 -20.98 17.21 -9.03
N VAL A 370 -19.95 17.96 -9.38
CA VAL A 370 -19.89 18.72 -10.65
C VAL A 370 -19.81 17.81 -11.89
N LEU A 371 -19.53 16.50 -11.72
CA LEU A 371 -19.46 15.54 -12.83
C LEU A 371 -20.83 15.04 -13.27
N ASN A 372 -21.78 14.88 -12.34
CA ASN A 372 -23.13 14.37 -12.63
C ASN A 372 -24.25 15.31 -12.18
N SER A 373 -23.89 16.45 -11.59
CA SER A 373 -24.85 17.45 -11.05
C SER A 373 -25.80 16.92 -9.98
N GLU A 374 -25.42 15.84 -9.27
CA GLU A 374 -26.20 15.26 -8.19
C GLU A 374 -25.65 15.69 -6.81
N PRO A 375 -26.49 15.87 -5.80
CA PRO A 375 -26.03 16.13 -4.44
C PRO A 375 -25.21 14.96 -3.89
N PHE A 376 -24.10 15.24 -3.22
CA PHE A 376 -23.35 14.22 -2.50
C PHE A 376 -24.24 13.58 -1.42
N GLY A 377 -24.24 12.24 -1.36
CA GLY A 377 -25.08 11.48 -0.44
C GLY A 377 -26.37 10.93 -1.07
N ALA A 378 -26.80 11.42 -2.23
CA ALA A 378 -27.89 10.81 -2.98
C ALA A 378 -27.56 9.37 -3.41
N GLU A 379 -26.31 9.13 -3.81
CA GLU A 379 -25.80 7.80 -4.16
C GLU A 379 -25.77 6.83 -2.97
N GLN A 380 -25.52 7.32 -1.75
CA GLN A 380 -25.53 6.49 -0.54
C GLN A 380 -26.92 5.97 -0.21
N THR A 381 -27.96 6.74 -0.53
CA THR A 381 -29.35 6.30 -0.34
C THR A 381 -29.76 5.28 -1.40
N ALA A 382 -29.29 5.43 -2.63
CA ALA A 382 -29.54 4.47 -3.72
C ALA A 382 -28.71 3.18 -3.56
N ALA A 383 -27.47 3.28 -3.08
CA ALA A 383 -26.58 2.12 -2.86
C ALA A 383 -27.01 1.24 -1.67
N MET A 384 -27.83 1.78 -0.75
CA MET A 384 -28.41 1.03 0.37
C MET A 384 -29.79 0.41 0.04
N ASP A 385 -30.34 0.68 -1.14
CA ASP A 385 -31.53 -0.04 -1.58
C ASP A 385 -31.14 -1.47 -1.97
N MET A 386 -31.51 -2.42 -1.12
CA MET A 386 -31.28 -3.85 -1.34
C MET A 386 -31.88 -4.34 -2.68
N ALA A 387 -32.82 -3.61 -3.27
CA ALA A 387 -33.36 -3.92 -4.60
C ALA A 387 -32.35 -3.61 -5.72
N SER A 388 -31.47 -2.62 -5.55
CA SER A 388 -30.43 -2.29 -6.52
C SER A 388 -29.31 -3.35 -6.55
N LEU A 389 -29.06 -4.07 -5.46
CA LEU A 389 -28.11 -5.18 -5.37
C LEU A 389 -28.58 -6.41 -6.18
N PHE A 390 -29.87 -6.47 -6.54
CA PHE A 390 -30.47 -7.57 -7.29
C PHE A 390 -31.05 -7.12 -8.66
N SER A 391 -30.81 -5.86 -9.09
CA SER A 391 -31.21 -5.43 -10.42
C SER A 391 -30.31 -6.07 -11.47
N ILE A 392 -30.70 -7.23 -11.94
CA ILE A 392 -30.22 -7.80 -13.20
C ILE A 392 -30.65 -6.84 -14.29
N ALA A 393 -29.70 -6.16 -14.95
CA ALA A 393 -29.97 -5.36 -16.12
C ALA A 393 -30.50 -6.30 -17.22
N VAL A 394 -31.80 -6.39 -17.38
CA VAL A 394 -32.41 -7.07 -18.52
C VAL A 394 -32.35 -6.11 -19.70
N SER A 395 -31.30 -6.25 -20.49
CA SER A 395 -31.21 -5.57 -21.78
C SER A 395 -32.29 -6.14 -22.73
N TYR A 396 -33.37 -5.40 -22.93
CA TYR A 396 -34.31 -5.69 -24.02
C TYR A 396 -33.68 -5.25 -25.34
N THR A 397 -33.05 -6.17 -26.04
CA THR A 397 -32.80 -5.98 -27.46
C THR A 397 -34.13 -6.10 -28.23
N HIS A 398 -34.67 -4.96 -28.61
CA HIS A 398 -35.73 -4.93 -29.66
C HIS A 398 -35.09 -5.27 -30.99
N LEU A 399 -35.30 -6.50 -31.41
CA LEU A 399 -35.23 -6.87 -32.83
C LEU A 399 -36.43 -6.22 -33.55
N ARG A 400 -36.12 -5.41 -34.52
CA ARG A 400 -36.93 -5.16 -35.71
C ARG A 400 -36.06 -5.20 -36.94
#